data_7b03c554ad77e4043a290f5bd94b74d6
#
_entry.id   7b03c554ad77e4043a290f5bd94b74d6
#
_cell.length_a   1.000
_cell.length_b   1.000
_cell.length_c   1.000
_cell.angle_alpha   90.00
_cell.angle_beta   90.00
_cell.angle_gamma   90.00
#
_symmetry.space_group_name_H-M   'P 1'
#
loop_
_entity.id
_entity.type
_entity.pdbx_description
1 polymer ?
#
loop_
_entity_poly.entity_id
_entity_poly.type
_entity_poly.pdbx_seq_one_letter_code
_entity_poly.pdbx_strand_id
1 'polypeptide(L)'
;MPANQCDLILKDFYQDTDKFEQKKKLPPFSILYLSSYPPRECGIATYTRDLVKAIDKRFAPCLDSKILAINENGSSVYNYGSKVKYQINQTEIEDYINVAKKVNKDDSIKLINIQHEFGLFGGEWGDYLLAFLEIVKKPVVVTFHSLIPNPEPRLKKVVRAIASRCEKIITMAETGINTYENDYGLKRSKLVVIPHGTPTIDSANHLFFKNKFGFEGKILLSTFGLLSRGKGIEYAIKALPPIVKEHPEIIYLIIGETHPVVRKHEGEKYRNKLIKLALELHLENNVKFYNKYLSLEEIIDYLKATDIYLCTPVEPNQVTSGTLAYALSAGKAIVASSFLHARE
;
A
#
# COMPACT_ATOMS: atom_id res chain seq x y z
N MET A 1 -31.06 20.60 10.18
CA MET A 1 -29.73 20.38 9.57
C MET A 1 -29.23 19.04 10.05
N PRO A 2 -28.71 18.15 9.21
CA PRO A 2 -28.16 16.90 9.69
C PRO A 2 -27.00 17.22 10.65
N ALA A 3 -26.93 16.50 11.78
CA ALA A 3 -25.86 16.63 12.74
C ALA A 3 -24.52 16.53 12.00
N ASN A 4 -23.62 17.50 12.25
CA ASN A 4 -22.34 17.58 11.61
C ASN A 4 -21.57 16.27 11.93
N GLN A 5 -20.94 15.63 10.94
CA GLN A 5 -20.23 14.35 11.14
C GLN A 5 -19.15 14.43 12.23
N CYS A 6 -18.58 15.63 12.46
CA CYS A 6 -17.72 15.91 13.60
C CYS A 6 -18.42 15.66 14.96
N ASP A 7 -19.71 15.94 15.03
CA ASP A 7 -20.49 15.77 16.27
C ASP A 7 -20.67 14.28 16.63
N LEU A 8 -20.79 13.39 15.63
CA LEU A 8 -20.90 11.96 15.83
C LEU A 8 -19.58 11.36 16.33
N ILE A 9 -18.46 11.74 15.73
CA ILE A 9 -17.13 11.27 16.12
C ILE A 9 -16.77 11.73 17.53
N LEU A 10 -17.08 13.00 17.85
CA LEU A 10 -16.81 13.55 19.17
C LEU A 10 -17.72 12.97 20.23
N LYS A 11 -18.98 12.60 19.91
CA LYS A 11 -19.90 11.90 20.84
C LYS A 11 -19.38 10.53 21.24
N ASP A 12 -18.79 9.76 20.31
CA ASP A 12 -18.22 8.45 20.63
C ASP A 12 -16.96 8.55 21.53
N PHE A 13 -16.26 9.68 21.49
CA PHE A 13 -15.11 9.96 22.36
C PHE A 13 -15.48 10.57 23.72
N TYR A 14 -16.63 11.25 23.83
CA TYR A 14 -17.04 11.96 25.04
C TYR A 14 -18.43 11.53 25.46
N GLN A 15 -18.49 10.74 26.51
CA GLN A 15 -19.78 10.28 27.11
C GLN A 15 -20.53 11.41 27.86
N ASP A 16 -19.95 12.62 27.93
CA ASP A 16 -20.47 13.78 28.67
C ASP A 16 -20.88 14.91 27.72
N THR A 17 -22.20 15.10 27.56
CA THR A 17 -22.80 16.07 26.60
C THR A 17 -22.45 17.51 26.88
N ASP A 18 -22.20 17.91 28.13
CA ASP A 18 -21.90 19.31 28.48
C ASP A 18 -20.46 19.70 28.07
N LYS A 19 -19.53 18.74 28.10
CA LYS A 19 -18.17 18.93 27.57
C LYS A 19 -18.12 18.93 26.05
N PHE A 20 -19.13 18.37 25.39
CA PHE A 20 -19.24 18.32 23.93
C PHE A 20 -19.56 19.70 23.31
N GLU A 21 -20.52 20.46 23.90
CA GLU A 21 -20.92 21.79 23.42
C GLU A 21 -19.78 22.82 23.54
N GLN A 22 -18.98 22.76 24.61
CA GLN A 22 -17.82 23.64 24.80
C GLN A 22 -16.67 23.34 23.84
N LYS A 23 -16.57 22.11 23.28
CA LYS A 23 -15.50 21.66 22.40
C LYS A 23 -15.75 21.88 20.90
N LYS A 24 -16.94 22.30 20.49
CA LYS A 24 -17.22 22.77 19.12
C LYS A 24 -16.30 23.88 18.60
N LYS A 25 -15.53 24.51 19.50
CA LYS A 25 -14.54 25.56 19.18
C LYS A 25 -13.09 25.11 19.21
N LEU A 26 -12.81 23.81 19.39
CA LEU A 26 -11.42 23.34 19.38
C LEU A 26 -10.82 23.44 17.97
N PRO A 27 -9.56 23.87 17.87
CA PRO A 27 -8.86 23.83 16.59
C PRO A 27 -8.81 22.39 16.07
N PRO A 28 -8.79 22.19 14.74
CA PRO A 28 -8.70 20.86 14.16
C PRO A 28 -7.46 20.14 14.71
N PHE A 29 -7.62 18.86 15.05
CA PHE A 29 -6.49 18.03 15.46
C PHE A 29 -5.85 17.33 14.24
N SER A 30 -4.61 16.88 14.42
CA SER A 30 -3.88 16.20 13.34
C SER A 30 -3.57 14.75 13.69
N ILE A 31 -3.68 13.88 12.68
CA ILE A 31 -3.03 12.58 12.66
C ILE A 31 -1.72 12.73 11.87
N LEU A 32 -0.61 12.32 12.46
CA LEU A 32 0.70 12.30 11.79
C LEU A 32 0.94 10.91 11.18
N TYR A 33 1.03 10.85 9.85
CA TYR A 33 1.36 9.60 9.15
C TYR A 33 2.87 9.52 8.93
N LEU A 34 3.51 8.53 9.55
CA LEU A 34 4.92 8.23 9.38
C LEU A 34 5.06 7.16 8.29
N SER A 35 5.58 7.56 7.14
CA SER A 35 5.61 6.75 5.92
C SER A 35 6.53 7.31 4.84
N SER A 36 6.80 6.53 3.77
CA SER A 36 7.15 7.13 2.49
C SER A 36 5.96 7.91 1.93
N TYR A 37 6.23 8.95 1.12
CA TYR A 37 5.18 9.79 0.53
C TYR A 37 5.60 10.28 -0.86
N PRO A 38 4.64 10.48 -1.81
CA PRO A 38 5.00 11.03 -3.13
C PRO A 38 5.69 12.41 -3.01
N PRO A 39 6.74 12.68 -3.84
CA PRO A 39 7.03 12.02 -5.11
C PRO A 39 7.93 10.77 -5.05
N ARG A 40 8.25 10.21 -3.86
CA ARG A 40 8.95 8.94 -3.79
C ARG A 40 8.11 7.83 -4.46
N GLU A 41 8.66 7.16 -5.47
CA GLU A 41 8.03 6.06 -6.20
C GLU A 41 8.01 4.79 -5.34
N CYS A 42 6.92 4.56 -4.63
CA CYS A 42 6.76 3.45 -3.72
C CYS A 42 5.28 3.12 -3.53
N GLY A 43 4.93 1.85 -3.47
CA GLY A 43 3.55 1.41 -3.21
C GLY A 43 2.99 1.93 -1.89
N ILE A 44 3.81 1.98 -0.84
CA ILE A 44 3.42 2.51 0.47
C ILE A 44 3.18 4.03 0.40
N ALA A 45 3.98 4.77 -0.39
CA ALA A 45 3.79 6.20 -0.59
C ALA A 45 2.43 6.50 -1.24
N THR A 46 2.07 5.73 -2.27
CA THR A 46 0.76 5.85 -2.95
C THR A 46 -0.37 5.49 -2.00
N TYR A 47 -0.26 4.37 -1.27
CA TYR A 47 -1.24 3.96 -0.26
C TYR A 47 -1.46 5.05 0.79
N THR A 48 -0.37 5.59 1.36
CA THR A 48 -0.45 6.62 2.40
C THR A 48 -1.12 7.90 1.88
N ARG A 49 -0.79 8.34 0.66
CA ARG A 49 -1.46 9.49 0.02
C ARG A 49 -2.96 9.26 -0.12
N ASP A 50 -3.36 8.09 -0.58
CA ASP A 50 -4.77 7.79 -0.85
C ASP A 50 -5.55 7.62 0.45
N LEU A 51 -4.96 6.99 1.48
CA LEU A 51 -5.51 6.93 2.83
C LEU A 51 -5.72 8.33 3.42
N VAL A 52 -4.69 9.17 3.36
CA VAL A 52 -4.75 10.56 3.87
C VAL A 52 -5.84 11.37 3.16
N LYS A 53 -5.93 11.26 1.81
CA LYS A 53 -6.99 11.92 1.05
C LYS A 53 -8.39 11.46 1.48
N ALA A 54 -8.58 10.16 1.71
CA ALA A 54 -9.86 9.60 2.11
C ALA A 54 -10.26 10.04 3.53
N ILE A 55 -9.31 10.02 4.47
CA ILE A 55 -9.50 10.46 5.85
C ILE A 55 -9.81 11.97 5.90
N ASP A 56 -9.02 12.80 5.22
CA ASP A 56 -9.25 14.25 5.18
C ASP A 56 -10.63 14.57 4.55
N LYS A 57 -10.98 13.91 3.43
CA LYS A 57 -12.29 14.07 2.81
C LYS A 57 -13.45 13.71 3.76
N ARG A 58 -13.27 12.69 4.57
CA ARG A 58 -14.32 12.17 5.48
C ARG A 58 -14.49 13.03 6.72
N PHE A 59 -13.40 13.60 7.24
CA PHE A 59 -13.36 14.22 8.56
C PHE A 59 -13.03 15.72 8.56
N ALA A 60 -12.88 16.37 7.39
CA ALA A 60 -12.73 17.83 7.34
C ALA A 60 -14.00 18.54 7.87
N PRO A 61 -13.86 19.68 8.54
CA PRO A 61 -12.63 20.38 8.88
C PRO A 61 -12.01 19.98 10.24
N CYS A 62 -12.56 19.00 10.93
CA CYS A 62 -12.15 18.62 12.30
C CYS A 62 -10.79 17.96 12.36
N LEU A 63 -10.35 17.33 11.26
CA LEU A 63 -9.09 16.64 11.16
C LEU A 63 -8.29 17.16 9.96
N ASP A 64 -7.00 17.40 10.18
CA ASP A 64 -6.03 17.74 9.14
C ASP A 64 -4.83 16.79 9.24
N SER A 65 -4.74 15.86 8.29
CA SER A 65 -3.65 14.89 8.26
C SER A 65 -2.32 15.56 7.92
N LYS A 66 -1.27 15.18 8.64
CA LYS A 66 0.12 15.60 8.42
C LYS A 66 0.99 14.40 8.11
N ILE A 67 2.04 14.61 7.35
CA ILE A 67 2.99 13.57 6.95
C ILE A 67 4.33 13.81 7.65
N LEU A 68 4.92 12.75 8.17
CA LEU A 68 6.32 12.60 8.46
C LEU A 68 6.90 11.69 7.38
N ALA A 69 7.58 12.27 6.40
CA ALA A 69 8.07 11.55 5.24
C ALA A 69 9.43 10.90 5.49
N ILE A 70 9.59 9.64 5.05
CA ILE A 70 10.87 8.93 5.06
C ILE A 70 11.53 9.08 3.69
N ASN A 71 12.69 9.71 3.67
CA ASN A 71 13.52 9.91 2.49
C ASN A 71 14.52 8.76 2.33
N GLU A 72 14.79 8.36 1.09
CA GLU A 72 15.92 7.47 0.78
C GLU A 72 17.25 8.17 1.02
N ASN A 73 18.31 7.34 1.08
CA ASN A 73 19.66 7.83 1.35
C ASN A 73 20.10 9.01 0.49
N GLY A 74 20.60 10.02 1.16
CA GLY A 74 21.78 10.83 0.82
C GLY A 74 21.67 11.84 -0.30
N SER A 75 20.61 11.91 -1.12
CA SER A 75 20.66 12.85 -2.24
C SER A 75 19.31 13.31 -2.80
N SER A 76 18.22 12.71 -2.43
CA SER A 76 16.93 13.11 -2.98
C SER A 76 16.23 14.08 -2.04
N VAL A 77 16.50 15.36 -2.20
CA VAL A 77 15.61 16.39 -1.64
C VAL A 77 14.31 16.32 -2.44
N TYR A 78 13.36 15.54 -1.92
CA TYR A 78 12.03 15.52 -2.50
C TYR A 78 11.33 16.86 -2.27
N ASN A 79 10.78 17.44 -3.32
CA ASN A 79 9.94 18.64 -3.19
C ASN A 79 8.53 18.24 -2.77
N TYR A 80 8.29 18.22 -1.47
CA TYR A 80 7.00 17.87 -0.90
C TYR A 80 6.05 19.07 -0.82
N GLY A 81 4.75 18.80 -0.98
CA GLY A 81 3.70 19.78 -0.70
C GLY A 81 3.49 20.02 0.81
N SER A 82 2.60 20.97 1.14
CA SER A 82 2.32 21.45 2.50
C SER A 82 1.85 20.38 3.51
N LYS A 83 1.42 19.22 3.06
CA LYS A 83 1.04 18.09 3.94
C LYS A 83 2.24 17.49 4.67
N VAL A 84 3.44 17.54 4.08
CA VAL A 84 4.65 17.01 4.72
C VAL A 84 5.19 18.03 5.71
N LYS A 85 5.01 17.73 6.99
CA LYS A 85 5.42 18.60 8.10
C LYS A 85 6.84 18.28 8.59
N TYR A 86 7.21 17.02 8.56
CA TYR A 86 8.51 16.53 9.00
C TYR A 86 9.10 15.56 8.00
N GLN A 87 10.42 15.43 8.03
CA GLN A 87 11.17 14.50 7.19
C GLN A 87 12.23 13.79 8.03
N ILE A 88 12.49 12.52 7.70
CA ILE A 88 13.53 11.67 8.24
C ILE A 88 14.35 11.12 7.08
N ASN A 89 15.67 11.17 7.17
CA ASN A 89 16.53 10.36 6.34
C ASN A 89 16.49 8.92 6.85
N GLN A 90 16.17 7.98 5.98
CA GLN A 90 15.97 6.57 6.31
C GLN A 90 17.14 5.97 7.12
N THR A 91 18.38 6.35 6.84
CA THR A 91 19.58 5.76 7.45
C THR A 91 20.21 6.57 8.59
N GLU A 92 19.60 7.72 8.95
CA GLU A 92 20.14 8.58 9.99
C GLU A 92 19.31 8.43 11.28
N ILE A 93 19.77 7.61 12.21
CA ILE A 93 19.04 7.33 13.46
C ILE A 93 18.76 8.59 14.28
N GLU A 94 19.64 9.59 14.21
CA GLU A 94 19.48 10.88 14.90
C GLU A 94 18.27 11.65 14.39
N ASP A 95 17.89 11.49 13.11
CA ASP A 95 16.68 12.12 12.56
C ASP A 95 15.43 11.58 13.24
N TYR A 96 15.35 10.26 13.49
CA TYR A 96 14.24 9.63 14.21
C TYR A 96 14.10 10.20 15.61
N ILE A 97 15.23 10.34 16.34
CA ILE A 97 15.29 10.91 17.68
C ILE A 97 14.82 12.37 17.69
N ASN A 98 15.38 13.17 16.79
CA ASN A 98 15.16 14.61 16.75
C ASN A 98 13.72 14.95 16.31
N VAL A 99 13.16 14.19 15.36
CA VAL A 99 11.78 14.39 14.93
C VAL A 99 10.80 13.94 16.01
N ALA A 100 11.04 12.85 16.74
CA ALA A 100 10.20 12.43 17.87
C ALA A 100 10.09 13.55 18.93
N LYS A 101 11.22 14.21 19.26
CA LYS A 101 11.24 15.36 20.18
C LYS A 101 10.39 16.53 19.66
N LYS A 102 10.44 16.83 18.34
CA LYS A 102 9.62 17.89 17.72
C LYS A 102 8.14 17.52 17.74
N VAL A 103 7.78 16.29 17.42
CA VAL A 103 6.41 15.77 17.43
C VAL A 103 5.79 15.85 18.83
N ASN A 104 6.56 15.57 19.88
CA ASN A 104 6.07 15.70 21.27
C ASN A 104 5.66 17.13 21.64
N LYS A 105 6.33 18.14 21.07
CA LYS A 105 6.05 19.56 21.30
C LYS A 105 4.88 20.11 20.47
N ASP A 106 4.38 19.32 19.53
CA ASP A 106 3.30 19.73 18.62
C ASP A 106 1.95 19.28 19.16
N ASP A 107 1.26 20.18 19.85
CA ASP A 107 -0.02 19.87 20.48
C ASP A 107 -1.17 19.62 19.49
N SER A 108 -1.01 20.00 18.22
CA SER A 108 -2.00 19.67 17.18
C SER A 108 -2.03 18.18 16.87
N ILE A 109 -0.91 17.47 16.99
CA ILE A 109 -0.79 16.03 16.70
C ILE A 109 -1.34 15.24 17.90
N LYS A 110 -2.40 14.47 17.67
CA LYS A 110 -3.05 13.65 18.70
C LYS A 110 -2.83 12.14 18.53
N LEU A 111 -2.47 11.71 17.33
CA LEU A 111 -2.24 10.32 16.99
C LEU A 111 -1.13 10.21 15.94
N ILE A 112 -0.31 9.17 16.04
CA ILE A 112 0.66 8.81 15.03
C ILE A 112 0.21 7.50 14.38
N ASN A 113 0.14 7.49 13.06
CA ASN A 113 -0.16 6.32 12.25
C ASN A 113 1.07 5.94 11.43
N ILE A 114 1.65 4.78 11.72
CA ILE A 114 2.85 4.29 11.04
C ILE A 114 2.43 3.33 9.93
N GLN A 115 2.90 3.58 8.72
CA GLN A 115 2.78 2.66 7.59
C GLN A 115 4.10 1.92 7.44
N HIS A 116 4.16 0.71 8.01
CA HIS A 116 5.41 -0.02 8.16
C HIS A 116 5.64 -1.02 7.03
N GLU A 117 6.84 -0.96 6.47
CA GLU A 117 7.43 -1.98 5.58
C GLU A 117 8.88 -2.17 5.99
N PHE A 118 9.36 -3.41 6.04
CA PHE A 118 10.70 -3.74 6.60
C PHE A 118 11.86 -3.02 5.90
N GLY A 119 11.75 -2.79 4.59
CA GLY A 119 12.75 -2.07 3.80
C GLY A 119 12.60 -0.55 3.81
N LEU A 120 11.59 0.00 4.49
CA LEU A 120 11.31 1.43 4.48
C LEU A 120 12.06 2.21 5.56
N PHE A 121 12.34 1.58 6.69
CA PHE A 121 13.04 2.17 7.82
C PHE A 121 14.50 1.71 7.83
N GLY A 122 15.39 2.52 8.40
CA GLY A 122 16.82 2.18 8.51
C GLY A 122 17.09 1.08 9.52
N GLY A 123 18.34 0.63 9.51
CA GLY A 123 18.81 -0.47 10.36
C GLY A 123 18.42 -1.85 9.82
N GLU A 124 18.50 -2.86 10.66
CA GLU A 124 18.11 -4.22 10.29
C GLU A 124 16.61 -4.44 10.60
N TRP A 125 15.87 -4.87 9.58
CA TRP A 125 14.41 -5.01 9.67
C TRP A 125 13.66 -3.73 10.07
N GLY A 126 14.27 -2.55 9.84
CA GLY A 126 13.65 -1.27 10.17
C GLY A 126 13.75 -0.88 11.65
N ASP A 127 14.72 -1.42 12.39
CA ASP A 127 14.86 -1.23 13.84
C ASP A 127 15.18 0.22 14.26
N TYR A 128 15.61 1.12 13.34
CA TYR A 128 15.76 2.55 13.65
C TYR A 128 14.45 3.21 14.05
N LEU A 129 13.30 2.66 13.62
CA LEU A 129 11.99 3.11 14.08
C LEU A 129 11.85 3.03 15.61
N LEU A 130 12.53 2.10 16.27
CA LEU A 130 12.49 1.95 17.73
C LEU A 130 13.02 3.20 18.44
N ALA A 131 14.00 3.90 17.86
CA ALA A 131 14.51 5.15 18.43
C ALA A 131 13.42 6.27 18.45
N PHE A 132 12.59 6.32 17.43
CA PHE A 132 11.44 7.21 17.39
C PHE A 132 10.38 6.81 18.44
N LEU A 133 10.03 5.51 18.48
CA LEU A 133 9.01 4.97 19.36
C LEU A 133 9.37 5.04 20.85
N GLU A 134 10.65 5.03 21.20
CA GLU A 134 11.13 5.17 22.58
C GLU A 134 10.91 6.58 23.12
N ILE A 135 10.99 7.60 22.27
CA ILE A 135 10.96 9.01 22.64
C ILE A 135 9.56 9.61 22.52
N VAL A 136 8.77 9.15 21.53
CA VAL A 136 7.44 9.71 21.29
C VAL A 136 6.49 9.41 22.45
N LYS A 137 5.71 10.43 22.86
CA LYS A 137 4.74 10.35 23.96
C LYS A 137 3.28 10.35 23.50
N LYS A 138 3.06 10.44 22.20
CA LYS A 138 1.73 10.43 21.59
C LYS A 138 1.28 8.98 21.36
N PRO A 139 -0.02 8.67 21.36
CA PRO A 139 -0.53 7.36 20.96
C PRO A 139 -0.06 6.98 19.56
N VAL A 140 0.30 5.72 19.36
CA VAL A 140 0.80 5.19 18.08
C VAL A 140 -0.05 4.00 17.64
N VAL A 141 -0.44 3.98 16.38
CA VAL A 141 -0.94 2.78 15.70
C VAL A 141 -0.04 2.44 14.54
N VAL A 142 0.13 1.16 14.23
CA VAL A 142 0.98 0.70 13.13
C VAL A 142 0.22 -0.21 12.19
N THR A 143 0.36 0.02 10.89
CA THR A 143 -0.07 -0.91 9.84
C THR A 143 1.16 -1.59 9.28
N PHE A 144 1.25 -2.91 9.40
CA PHE A 144 2.29 -3.69 8.74
C PHE A 144 1.81 -4.10 7.35
N HIS A 145 2.54 -3.66 6.31
CA HIS A 145 2.25 -3.98 4.92
C HIS A 145 2.79 -5.33 4.49
N SER A 146 3.82 -5.81 5.17
CA SER A 146 4.38 -7.16 5.02
C SER A 146 4.36 -7.91 6.33
N LEU A 147 4.10 -9.20 6.26
CA LEU A 147 4.14 -10.14 7.37
C LEU A 147 4.85 -11.40 6.90
N ILE A 148 5.90 -11.79 7.59
CA ILE A 148 6.73 -12.95 7.26
C ILE A 148 6.41 -14.07 8.26
N PRO A 149 5.78 -15.18 7.84
CA PRO A 149 5.56 -16.33 8.71
C PRO A 149 6.88 -16.99 9.10
N ASN A 150 6.90 -17.62 10.26
CA ASN A 150 8.09 -18.28 10.80
C ASN A 150 9.33 -17.36 10.80
N PRO A 151 9.23 -16.14 11.38
CA PRO A 151 10.28 -15.15 11.30
C PRO A 151 11.55 -15.62 12.00
N GLU A 152 12.71 -15.20 11.48
CA GLU A 152 13.94 -15.35 12.21
C GLU A 152 13.90 -14.62 13.57
N PRO A 153 14.74 -15.02 14.54
CA PRO A 153 14.67 -14.48 15.91
C PRO A 153 14.81 -12.95 15.98
N ARG A 154 15.63 -12.34 15.13
CA ARG A 154 15.85 -10.89 15.12
C ARG A 154 14.65 -10.13 14.58
N LEU A 155 14.10 -10.54 13.44
CA LEU A 155 12.85 -9.99 12.88
C LEU A 155 11.72 -10.08 13.90
N LYS A 156 11.53 -11.26 14.52
CA LYS A 156 10.53 -11.46 15.58
C LYS A 156 10.68 -10.47 16.72
N LYS A 157 11.93 -10.25 17.17
CA LYS A 157 12.26 -9.31 18.25
C LYS A 157 11.92 -7.87 17.87
N VAL A 158 12.26 -7.43 16.65
CA VAL A 158 11.97 -6.07 16.15
C VAL A 158 10.47 -5.83 16.07
N VAL A 159 9.71 -6.73 15.44
CA VAL A 159 8.25 -6.62 15.32
C VAL A 159 7.58 -6.57 16.71
N ARG A 160 8.00 -7.41 17.65
CA ARG A 160 7.49 -7.40 19.03
C ARG A 160 7.82 -6.08 19.75
N ALA A 161 9.01 -5.54 19.57
CA ALA A 161 9.42 -4.26 20.14
C ALA A 161 8.57 -3.11 19.60
N ILE A 162 8.35 -3.03 18.29
CA ILE A 162 7.45 -2.06 17.66
C ILE A 162 6.03 -2.23 18.22
N ALA A 163 5.49 -3.44 18.19
CA ALA A 163 4.14 -3.76 18.66
C ALA A 163 3.91 -3.40 20.14
N SER A 164 4.95 -3.54 20.99
CA SER A 164 4.86 -3.20 22.41
C SER A 164 4.64 -1.70 22.65
N ARG A 165 5.12 -0.84 21.75
CA ARG A 165 5.02 0.63 21.81
C ARG A 165 3.79 1.19 21.11
N CYS A 166 3.00 0.35 20.42
CA CYS A 166 1.80 0.74 19.71
C CYS A 166 0.54 0.37 20.47
N GLU A 167 -0.49 1.22 20.41
CA GLU A 167 -1.81 0.94 21.00
C GLU A 167 -2.53 -0.17 20.21
N LYS A 168 -2.48 -0.09 18.88
CA LYS A 168 -3.07 -1.07 17.97
C LYS A 168 -2.13 -1.37 16.81
N ILE A 169 -2.26 -2.60 16.33
CA ILE A 169 -1.56 -3.12 15.15
C ILE A 169 -2.63 -3.45 14.12
N ILE A 170 -2.53 -2.82 12.97
CA ILE A 170 -3.46 -3.03 11.86
C ILE A 170 -2.86 -4.06 10.90
N THR A 171 -3.62 -5.09 10.61
CA THR A 171 -3.38 -6.05 9.51
C THR A 171 -4.47 -5.89 8.46
N MET A 172 -4.13 -6.14 7.20
CA MET A 172 -5.07 -5.95 6.09
C MET A 172 -5.81 -7.22 5.68
N ALA A 173 -5.56 -8.34 6.38
CA ALA A 173 -6.19 -9.62 6.14
C ALA A 173 -6.39 -10.38 7.47
N GLU A 174 -7.50 -11.11 7.59
CA GLU A 174 -7.78 -11.96 8.75
C GLU A 174 -6.73 -13.07 8.94
N THR A 175 -6.25 -13.63 7.83
CA THR A 175 -5.20 -14.64 7.83
C THR A 175 -3.90 -14.17 8.49
N GLY A 176 -3.64 -12.86 8.51
CA GLY A 176 -2.50 -12.26 9.21
C GLY A 176 -2.59 -12.38 10.74
N ILE A 177 -3.79 -12.44 11.30
CA ILE A 177 -4.00 -12.53 12.76
C ILE A 177 -3.31 -13.75 13.34
N ASN A 178 -3.53 -14.93 12.74
CA ASN A 178 -2.95 -16.18 13.21
C ASN A 178 -1.42 -16.14 13.21
N THR A 179 -0.83 -15.55 12.18
CA THR A 179 0.64 -15.38 12.09
C THR A 179 1.13 -14.46 13.21
N TYR A 180 0.46 -13.32 13.46
CA TYR A 180 0.85 -12.43 14.55
C TYR A 180 0.77 -13.10 15.92
N GLU A 181 -0.28 -13.86 16.20
CA GLU A 181 -0.44 -14.57 17.47
C GLU A 181 0.56 -15.72 17.63
N ASN A 182 0.65 -16.61 16.64
CA ASN A 182 1.43 -17.83 16.74
C ASN A 182 2.93 -17.60 16.55
N ASP A 183 3.30 -16.86 15.51
CA ASP A 183 4.71 -16.71 15.12
C ASP A 183 5.39 -15.57 15.89
N TYR A 184 4.67 -14.47 16.12
CA TYR A 184 5.23 -13.32 16.82
C TYR A 184 4.83 -13.25 18.30
N GLY A 185 3.81 -14.00 18.73
CA GLY A 185 3.33 -14.01 20.13
C GLY A 185 2.66 -12.68 20.53
N LEU A 186 2.00 -12.00 19.60
CA LEU A 186 1.28 -10.76 19.88
C LEU A 186 -0.10 -11.05 20.44
N LYS A 187 -0.59 -10.20 21.36
CA LYS A 187 -1.92 -10.37 21.95
C LYS A 187 -3.02 -10.00 20.97
N ARG A 188 -4.04 -10.83 20.82
CA ARG A 188 -5.23 -10.59 19.96
C ARG A 188 -5.87 -9.22 20.23
N SER A 189 -5.89 -8.76 21.47
CA SER A 189 -6.49 -7.48 21.86
C SER A 189 -5.79 -6.26 21.24
N LYS A 190 -4.55 -6.39 20.79
CA LYS A 190 -3.81 -5.34 20.07
C LYS A 190 -4.04 -5.37 18.55
N LEU A 191 -4.52 -6.48 18.01
CA LEU A 191 -4.67 -6.70 16.57
C LEU A 191 -6.04 -6.21 16.08
N VAL A 192 -6.04 -5.50 14.96
CA VAL A 192 -7.24 -5.01 14.29
C VAL A 192 -7.12 -5.32 12.80
N VAL A 193 -8.15 -5.94 12.23
CA VAL A 193 -8.21 -6.15 10.78
C VAL A 193 -8.91 -4.96 10.14
N ILE A 194 -8.22 -4.28 9.24
CA ILE A 194 -8.78 -3.26 8.36
C ILE A 194 -8.36 -3.63 6.94
N PRO A 195 -9.26 -4.13 6.10
CA PRO A 195 -8.94 -4.53 4.74
C PRO A 195 -8.25 -3.44 3.94
N HIS A 196 -7.45 -3.84 2.94
CA HIS A 196 -6.74 -2.90 2.09
C HIS A 196 -7.71 -1.92 1.42
N GLY A 197 -7.54 -0.63 1.70
CA GLY A 197 -8.35 0.43 1.11
C GLY A 197 -8.16 0.50 -0.41
N THR A 198 -9.25 0.72 -1.12
CA THR A 198 -9.28 0.84 -2.57
C THR A 198 -10.04 2.09 -3.00
N PRO A 199 -9.74 2.67 -4.17
CA PRO A 199 -10.58 3.71 -4.73
C PRO A 199 -11.97 3.16 -5.05
N THR A 200 -12.98 4.00 -4.96
CA THR A 200 -14.31 3.68 -5.50
C THR A 200 -14.22 3.71 -7.01
N ILE A 201 -14.45 2.57 -7.65
CA ILE A 201 -14.39 2.43 -9.12
C ILE A 201 -15.78 2.19 -9.64
N ASP A 202 -16.26 3.11 -10.48
CA ASP A 202 -17.50 2.91 -11.22
C ASP A 202 -17.25 1.89 -12.35
N SER A 203 -18.02 0.82 -12.38
CA SER A 203 -17.92 -0.25 -13.39
C SER A 203 -18.55 0.12 -14.75
N ALA A 204 -19.14 1.30 -14.88
CA ALA A 204 -19.76 1.74 -16.12
C ALA A 204 -18.74 1.92 -17.26
N ASN A 205 -19.18 1.63 -18.50
CA ASN A 205 -18.43 1.90 -19.74
C ASN A 205 -17.19 1.05 -20.06
N HIS A 206 -17.20 -0.22 -19.74
CA HIS A 206 -16.12 -1.15 -20.13
C HIS A 206 -15.73 -1.04 -21.62
N LEU A 207 -16.70 -1.06 -22.54
CA LEU A 207 -16.47 -0.94 -23.99
C LEU A 207 -15.81 0.39 -24.36
N PHE A 208 -16.20 1.49 -23.73
CA PHE A 208 -15.57 2.80 -23.95
C PHE A 208 -14.07 2.75 -23.65
N PHE A 209 -13.66 2.14 -22.53
CA PHE A 209 -12.24 2.05 -22.17
C PHE A 209 -11.47 1.08 -23.07
N LYS A 210 -12.09 -0.02 -23.53
CA LYS A 210 -11.48 -0.88 -24.56
C LYS A 210 -11.20 -0.11 -25.84
N ASN A 211 -12.16 0.65 -26.32
CA ASN A 211 -12.00 1.48 -27.54
C ASN A 211 -10.94 2.57 -27.33
N LYS A 212 -10.96 3.25 -26.18
CA LYS A 212 -9.97 4.27 -25.80
C LYS A 212 -8.53 3.76 -25.92
N PHE A 213 -8.29 2.49 -25.60
CA PHE A 213 -6.97 1.87 -25.62
C PHE A 213 -6.71 1.02 -26.88
N GLY A 214 -7.63 0.97 -27.84
CA GLY A 214 -7.47 0.20 -29.07
C GLY A 214 -7.63 -1.32 -28.89
N PHE A 215 -8.41 -1.75 -27.90
CA PHE A 215 -8.68 -3.16 -27.61
C PHE A 215 -10.11 -3.58 -27.94
N GLU A 216 -10.76 -2.89 -28.87
CA GLU A 216 -12.08 -3.27 -29.35
C GLU A 216 -12.08 -4.70 -29.91
N GLY A 217 -13.10 -5.48 -29.57
CA GLY A 217 -13.18 -6.89 -30.00
C GLY A 217 -12.15 -7.85 -29.39
N LYS A 218 -11.29 -7.36 -28.46
CA LYS A 218 -10.30 -8.19 -27.77
C LYS A 218 -10.78 -8.65 -26.40
N ILE A 219 -10.30 -9.81 -25.96
CA ILE A 219 -10.37 -10.24 -24.56
C ILE A 219 -9.10 -9.77 -23.88
N LEU A 220 -9.22 -8.83 -22.95
CA LEU A 220 -8.06 -8.19 -22.30
C LEU A 220 -7.78 -8.84 -20.94
N LEU A 221 -6.68 -9.58 -20.87
CA LEU A 221 -6.06 -9.99 -19.63
C LEU A 221 -5.13 -8.87 -19.16
N SER A 222 -5.01 -8.62 -17.85
CA SER A 222 -4.04 -7.63 -17.38
C SER A 222 -3.37 -7.99 -16.06
N THR A 223 -2.16 -7.53 -15.87
CA THR A 223 -1.43 -7.44 -14.60
C THR A 223 -0.82 -6.06 -14.50
N PHE A 224 -0.95 -5.40 -13.36
CA PHE A 224 -0.31 -4.10 -13.16
C PHE A 224 0.52 -4.04 -11.87
N GLY A 225 1.44 -3.07 -11.82
CA GLY A 225 2.29 -2.76 -10.68
C GLY A 225 3.77 -2.82 -11.01
N LEU A 226 4.60 -2.51 -10.01
CA LEU A 226 6.06 -2.55 -10.16
C LEU A 226 6.54 -3.99 -10.42
N LEU A 227 7.21 -4.22 -11.54
CA LEU A 227 7.62 -5.54 -11.99
C LEU A 227 8.81 -6.06 -11.16
N SER A 228 8.66 -7.28 -10.68
CA SER A 228 9.71 -8.03 -9.99
C SER A 228 9.46 -9.54 -10.17
N ARG A 229 10.48 -10.36 -9.90
CA ARG A 229 10.36 -11.83 -9.96
C ARG A 229 9.24 -12.37 -9.06
N GLY A 230 9.02 -11.69 -7.92
CA GLY A 230 7.94 -12.05 -7.00
C GLY A 230 6.53 -11.98 -7.59
N LYS A 231 6.34 -11.31 -8.73
CA LYS A 231 5.04 -11.24 -9.43
C LYS A 231 4.68 -12.50 -10.22
N GLY A 232 5.64 -13.36 -10.55
CA GLY A 232 5.39 -14.63 -11.25
C GLY A 232 4.76 -14.48 -12.64
N ILE A 233 4.98 -13.36 -13.32
CA ILE A 233 4.36 -13.04 -14.64
C ILE A 233 4.73 -14.08 -15.68
N GLU A 234 5.91 -14.67 -15.59
CA GLU A 234 6.36 -15.75 -16.47
C GLU A 234 5.42 -16.97 -16.48
N TYR A 235 4.74 -17.25 -15.38
CA TYR A 235 3.80 -18.38 -15.32
C TYR A 235 2.53 -18.07 -16.11
N ALA A 236 2.04 -16.84 -16.05
CA ALA A 236 0.93 -16.38 -16.87
C ALA A 236 1.28 -16.45 -18.36
N ILE A 237 2.47 -15.94 -18.78
CA ILE A 237 2.92 -15.99 -20.18
C ILE A 237 3.02 -17.45 -20.67
N LYS A 238 3.59 -18.35 -19.85
CA LYS A 238 3.73 -19.78 -20.21
C LYS A 238 2.40 -20.50 -20.37
N ALA A 239 1.35 -20.05 -19.70
CA ALA A 239 0.02 -20.64 -19.79
C ALA A 239 -0.76 -20.21 -21.06
N LEU A 240 -0.34 -19.14 -21.74
CA LEU A 240 -1.09 -18.57 -22.86
C LEU A 240 -1.10 -19.39 -24.17
N PRO A 241 -0.04 -20.10 -24.60
CA PRO A 241 -0.01 -20.70 -25.93
C PRO A 241 -1.24 -21.56 -26.29
N PRO A 242 -1.68 -22.52 -25.45
CA PRO A 242 -2.88 -23.32 -25.79
C PRO A 242 -4.15 -22.44 -25.81
N ILE A 243 -4.23 -21.41 -24.97
CA ILE A 243 -5.40 -20.53 -24.87
C ILE A 243 -5.48 -19.62 -26.11
N VAL A 244 -4.37 -19.03 -26.54
CA VAL A 244 -4.31 -18.15 -27.72
C VAL A 244 -4.58 -18.92 -29.00
N LYS A 245 -4.25 -20.21 -29.04
CA LYS A 245 -4.58 -21.08 -30.18
C LYS A 245 -6.10 -21.18 -30.40
N GLU A 246 -6.88 -21.24 -29.33
CA GLU A 246 -8.34 -21.33 -29.37
C GLU A 246 -9.00 -19.93 -29.40
N HIS A 247 -8.35 -18.92 -28.77
CA HIS A 247 -8.81 -17.56 -28.59
C HIS A 247 -7.76 -16.54 -29.03
N PRO A 248 -7.52 -16.38 -30.35
CA PRO A 248 -6.47 -15.48 -30.87
C PRO A 248 -6.75 -13.99 -30.59
N GLU A 249 -7.96 -13.63 -30.20
CA GLU A 249 -8.36 -12.28 -29.81
C GLU A 249 -7.85 -11.90 -28.42
N ILE A 250 -7.27 -12.81 -27.64
CA ILE A 250 -6.73 -12.51 -26.30
C ILE A 250 -5.49 -11.61 -26.41
N ILE A 251 -5.49 -10.59 -25.58
CA ILE A 251 -4.32 -9.73 -25.31
C ILE A 251 -4.01 -9.79 -23.81
N TYR A 252 -2.78 -10.10 -23.47
CA TYR A 252 -2.27 -9.98 -22.11
C TYR A 252 -1.43 -8.71 -21.97
N LEU A 253 -1.93 -7.77 -21.20
CA LEU A 253 -1.33 -6.46 -20.97
C LEU A 253 -0.59 -6.45 -19.63
N ILE A 254 0.73 -6.27 -19.68
CA ILE A 254 1.62 -6.18 -18.53
C ILE A 254 2.01 -4.72 -18.34
N ILE A 255 1.50 -4.10 -17.26
CA ILE A 255 1.59 -2.65 -17.04
C ILE A 255 2.44 -2.35 -15.82
N GLY A 256 3.45 -1.52 -16.00
CA GLY A 256 4.26 -0.98 -14.92
C GLY A 256 5.75 -0.98 -15.22
N GLU A 257 6.46 -0.15 -14.51
CA GLU A 257 7.93 -0.10 -14.56
C GLU A 257 8.54 -1.23 -13.71
N THR A 258 9.82 -1.50 -13.95
CA THR A 258 10.60 -2.38 -13.07
C THR A 258 10.71 -1.75 -11.69
N HIS A 259 10.50 -2.55 -10.65
CA HIS A 259 10.58 -2.10 -9.26
C HIS A 259 11.90 -1.33 -9.01
N PRO A 260 11.91 -0.11 -8.41
CA PRO A 260 13.09 0.72 -8.29
C PRO A 260 14.31 -0.01 -7.69
N VAL A 261 14.11 -0.79 -6.63
CA VAL A 261 15.18 -1.59 -6.01
C VAL A 261 15.71 -2.65 -6.99
N VAL A 262 14.82 -3.35 -7.73
CA VAL A 262 15.24 -4.33 -8.74
C VAL A 262 15.98 -3.63 -9.87
N ARG A 263 15.49 -2.49 -10.34
CA ARG A 263 16.14 -1.68 -11.39
C ARG A 263 17.55 -1.22 -10.99
N LYS A 264 17.72 -0.84 -9.73
CA LYS A 264 19.03 -0.43 -9.19
C LYS A 264 20.06 -1.58 -9.18
N HIS A 265 19.64 -2.80 -8.89
CA HIS A 265 20.55 -3.95 -8.75
C HIS A 265 20.65 -4.82 -10.02
N GLU A 266 19.56 -4.99 -10.77
CA GLU A 266 19.49 -5.90 -11.92
C GLU A 266 19.16 -5.18 -13.23
N GLY A 267 18.86 -3.87 -13.21
CA GLY A 267 18.36 -3.14 -14.39
C GLY A 267 17.03 -3.72 -14.88
N GLU A 268 16.89 -3.86 -16.18
CA GLU A 268 15.68 -4.38 -16.83
C GLU A 268 15.74 -5.91 -17.11
N LYS A 269 16.64 -6.66 -16.45
CA LYS A 269 16.86 -8.09 -16.72
C LYS A 269 15.57 -8.91 -16.63
N TYR A 270 14.73 -8.65 -15.61
CA TYR A 270 13.49 -9.41 -15.46
C TYR A 270 12.49 -9.10 -16.58
N ARG A 271 12.28 -7.83 -16.92
CA ARG A 271 11.42 -7.42 -18.04
C ARG A 271 11.89 -8.04 -19.36
N ASN A 272 13.21 -7.91 -19.66
CA ASN A 272 13.78 -8.46 -20.87
C ASN A 272 13.63 -9.99 -20.96
N LYS A 273 13.73 -10.69 -19.81
CA LYS A 273 13.43 -12.14 -19.74
C LYS A 273 11.98 -12.43 -20.12
N LEU A 274 11.01 -11.62 -19.64
CA LEU A 274 9.60 -11.83 -19.97
C LEU A 274 9.31 -11.54 -21.45
N ILE A 275 9.91 -10.48 -22.01
CA ILE A 275 9.80 -10.16 -23.46
C ILE A 275 10.37 -11.32 -24.28
N LYS A 276 11.57 -11.79 -23.94
CA LYS A 276 12.20 -12.93 -24.62
C LYS A 276 11.32 -14.19 -24.55
N LEU A 277 10.75 -14.49 -23.38
CA LEU A 277 9.83 -15.61 -23.19
C LEU A 277 8.59 -15.50 -24.08
N ALA A 278 8.00 -14.30 -24.21
CA ALA A 278 6.85 -14.09 -25.08
C ALA A 278 7.21 -14.34 -26.56
N LEU A 279 8.41 -13.89 -27.01
CA LEU A 279 8.91 -14.16 -28.38
C LEU A 279 9.18 -15.66 -28.61
N GLU A 280 9.82 -16.35 -27.67
CA GLU A 280 10.11 -17.80 -27.75
C GLU A 280 8.83 -18.65 -27.86
N LEU A 281 7.72 -18.15 -27.30
CA LEU A 281 6.41 -18.79 -27.33
C LEU A 281 5.50 -18.29 -28.46
N HIS A 282 6.02 -17.47 -29.39
CA HIS A 282 5.27 -16.87 -30.51
C HIS A 282 4.03 -16.06 -30.05
N LEU A 283 4.15 -15.32 -28.94
CA LEU A 283 3.08 -14.53 -28.31
C LEU A 283 3.27 -13.01 -28.51
N GLU A 284 4.13 -12.56 -29.42
CA GLU A 284 4.43 -11.15 -29.64
C GLU A 284 3.21 -10.31 -30.04
N ASN A 285 2.20 -10.92 -30.63
CA ASN A 285 0.93 -10.29 -30.97
C ASN A 285 -0.04 -10.24 -29.77
N ASN A 286 0.10 -11.15 -28.81
CA ASN A 286 -0.83 -11.37 -27.71
C ASN A 286 -0.33 -10.83 -26.37
N VAL A 287 1.00 -10.66 -26.18
CA VAL A 287 1.57 -10.11 -24.95
C VAL A 287 2.11 -8.71 -25.21
N LYS A 288 1.59 -7.73 -24.48
CA LYS A 288 1.98 -6.33 -24.63
C LYS A 288 2.54 -5.80 -23.30
N PHE A 289 3.64 -5.05 -23.39
CA PHE A 289 4.32 -4.45 -22.24
C PHE A 289 4.17 -2.93 -22.27
N TYR A 290 3.66 -2.37 -21.17
CA TYR A 290 3.62 -0.93 -20.94
C TYR A 290 4.60 -0.58 -19.84
N ASN A 291 5.79 -0.10 -20.23
CA ASN A 291 6.85 0.32 -19.30
C ASN A 291 6.60 1.76 -18.82
N LYS A 292 5.61 1.94 -17.96
CA LYS A 292 5.23 3.24 -17.43
C LYS A 292 4.74 3.11 -16.00
N TYR A 293 5.17 4.03 -15.14
CA TYR A 293 4.54 4.23 -13.84
C TYR A 293 3.22 4.97 -14.05
N LEU A 294 2.12 4.28 -13.78
CA LEU A 294 0.78 4.84 -14.01
C LEU A 294 0.28 5.65 -12.81
N SER A 295 -0.42 6.73 -13.09
CA SER A 295 -1.26 7.41 -12.11
C SER A 295 -2.42 6.51 -11.66
N LEU A 296 -3.05 6.84 -10.52
CA LEU A 296 -4.22 6.10 -10.04
C LEU A 296 -5.36 6.11 -11.07
N GLU A 297 -5.58 7.24 -11.72
CA GLU A 297 -6.62 7.40 -12.75
C GLU A 297 -6.35 6.48 -13.95
N GLU A 298 -5.11 6.44 -14.44
CA GLU A 298 -4.70 5.53 -15.51
C GLU A 298 -4.87 4.07 -15.13
N ILE A 299 -4.50 3.67 -13.89
CA ILE A 299 -4.72 2.30 -13.39
C ILE A 299 -6.21 1.96 -13.41
N ILE A 300 -7.07 2.87 -12.95
CA ILE A 300 -8.53 2.68 -12.95
C ILE A 300 -9.04 2.53 -14.38
N ASP A 301 -8.59 3.36 -15.31
CA ASP A 301 -8.99 3.28 -16.72
C ASP A 301 -8.60 1.94 -17.37
N TYR A 302 -7.37 1.46 -17.12
CA TYR A 302 -6.95 0.14 -17.60
C TYR A 302 -7.72 -1.00 -16.92
N LEU A 303 -8.00 -0.89 -15.62
CA LEU A 303 -8.85 -1.86 -14.94
C LEU A 303 -10.26 -1.89 -15.53
N LYS A 304 -10.85 -0.72 -15.85
CA LYS A 304 -12.15 -0.67 -16.53
C LYS A 304 -12.13 -1.38 -17.88
N ALA A 305 -11.04 -1.28 -18.65
CA ALA A 305 -10.88 -1.98 -19.92
C ALA A 305 -10.62 -3.48 -19.78
N THR A 306 -10.12 -3.94 -18.63
CA THR A 306 -9.73 -5.33 -18.37
C THR A 306 -10.94 -6.25 -18.25
N ASP A 307 -10.90 -7.42 -18.87
CA ASP A 307 -11.88 -8.51 -18.69
C ASP A 307 -11.46 -9.38 -17.49
N ILE A 308 -10.22 -9.86 -17.49
CA ILE A 308 -9.71 -10.78 -16.47
C ILE A 308 -8.38 -10.23 -15.93
N TYR A 309 -8.28 -10.08 -14.62
CA TYR A 309 -7.06 -9.69 -13.95
C TYR A 309 -6.25 -10.91 -13.52
N LEU A 310 -4.96 -10.97 -13.90
CA LEU A 310 -4.06 -12.04 -13.52
C LEU A 310 -3.19 -11.60 -12.34
N CYS A 311 -3.27 -12.32 -11.24
CA CYS A 311 -2.52 -12.06 -10.00
C CYS A 311 -1.74 -13.31 -9.60
N THR A 312 -0.48 -13.41 -10.02
CA THR A 312 0.34 -14.63 -9.95
C THR A 312 1.57 -14.52 -9.04
N PRO A 313 1.51 -13.86 -7.85
CA PRO A 313 2.67 -13.81 -6.97
C PRO A 313 3.14 -15.21 -6.60
N VAL A 314 4.47 -15.36 -6.48
CA VAL A 314 5.10 -16.64 -6.16
C VAL A 314 5.22 -16.91 -4.67
N GLU A 315 5.04 -15.86 -3.83
CA GLU A 315 5.08 -15.99 -2.37
C GLU A 315 3.74 -16.48 -1.83
N PRO A 316 3.63 -17.74 -1.38
CA PRO A 316 2.36 -18.31 -0.92
C PRO A 316 1.86 -17.67 0.37
N ASN A 317 2.75 -17.07 1.14
CA ASN A 317 2.45 -16.45 2.43
C ASN A 317 2.20 -14.95 2.33
N GLN A 318 2.06 -14.40 1.14
CA GLN A 318 1.78 -12.98 0.97
C GLN A 318 0.40 -12.65 1.55
N VAL A 319 0.37 -11.88 2.65
CA VAL A 319 -0.85 -11.50 3.38
C VAL A 319 -1.55 -10.27 2.83
N THR A 320 -0.90 -9.52 1.92
CA THR A 320 -1.50 -8.31 1.36
C THR A 320 -1.10 -8.15 -0.11
N SER A 321 -2.08 -7.84 -0.95
CA SER A 321 -1.87 -7.47 -2.35
C SER A 321 -2.78 -6.31 -2.73
N GLY A 322 -2.21 -5.10 -2.80
CA GLY A 322 -2.96 -3.90 -3.21
C GLY A 322 -3.50 -4.01 -4.62
N THR A 323 -2.75 -4.64 -5.54
CA THR A 323 -3.19 -4.81 -6.93
C THR A 323 -4.35 -5.78 -7.07
N LEU A 324 -4.41 -6.84 -6.24
CA LEU A 324 -5.57 -7.74 -6.14
C LEU A 324 -6.79 -6.97 -5.60
N ALA A 325 -6.61 -6.21 -4.51
CA ALA A 325 -7.68 -5.42 -3.93
C ALA A 325 -8.28 -4.42 -4.94
N TYR A 326 -7.45 -3.76 -5.74
CA TYR A 326 -7.91 -2.85 -6.80
C TYR A 326 -8.72 -3.57 -7.89
N ALA A 327 -8.26 -4.75 -8.33
CA ALA A 327 -8.98 -5.53 -9.31
C ALA A 327 -10.35 -6.03 -8.79
N LEU A 328 -10.41 -6.44 -7.52
CA LEU A 328 -11.67 -6.79 -6.83
C LEU A 328 -12.60 -5.58 -6.75
N SER A 329 -12.08 -4.41 -6.34
CA SER A 329 -12.87 -3.16 -6.28
C SER A 329 -13.40 -2.72 -7.63
N ALA A 330 -12.68 -3.04 -8.71
CA ALA A 330 -13.13 -2.79 -10.08
C ALA A 330 -14.11 -3.84 -10.62
N GLY A 331 -14.51 -4.83 -9.81
CA GLY A 331 -15.43 -5.90 -10.20
C GLY A 331 -14.88 -6.81 -11.29
N LYS A 332 -13.56 -7.02 -11.35
CA LYS A 332 -12.96 -7.85 -12.40
C LYS A 332 -13.03 -9.33 -12.08
N ALA A 333 -13.20 -10.16 -13.11
CA ALA A 333 -12.87 -11.58 -13.01
C ALA A 333 -11.38 -11.71 -12.70
N ILE A 334 -11.01 -12.64 -11.79
CA ILE A 334 -9.63 -12.75 -11.31
C ILE A 334 -9.17 -14.20 -11.41
N VAL A 335 -7.97 -14.37 -11.97
CA VAL A 335 -7.20 -15.61 -11.86
C VAL A 335 -5.99 -15.32 -10.99
N ALA A 336 -5.89 -15.98 -9.85
CA ALA A 336 -4.81 -15.76 -8.88
C ALA A 336 -4.11 -17.07 -8.52
N SER A 337 -2.79 -17.00 -8.23
CA SER A 337 -2.12 -18.08 -7.51
C SER A 337 -2.67 -18.17 -6.07
N SER A 338 -2.54 -19.36 -5.46
CA SER A 338 -3.10 -19.63 -4.12
C SER A 338 -2.21 -19.08 -3.01
N PHE A 339 -2.11 -17.74 -2.88
CA PHE A 339 -1.45 -17.08 -1.75
C PHE A 339 -2.46 -16.64 -0.68
N LEU A 340 -1.99 -16.33 0.54
CA LEU A 340 -2.86 -16.09 1.69
C LEU A 340 -3.98 -15.08 1.41
N HIS A 341 -3.66 -13.90 0.90
CA HIS A 341 -4.67 -12.86 0.62
C HIS A 341 -5.66 -13.25 -0.49
N ALA A 342 -5.25 -14.08 -1.45
CA ALA A 342 -6.17 -14.54 -2.51
C ALA A 342 -7.09 -15.68 -2.05
N ARG A 343 -6.74 -16.39 -0.98
CA ARG A 343 -7.56 -17.44 -0.38
C ARG A 343 -8.63 -16.90 0.58
N GLU A 344 -8.41 -15.70 1.13
CA GLU A 344 -9.38 -14.97 1.96
C GLU A 344 -10.46 -14.29 1.12
#